data_c41131f3c4847bf7d28ad53139fdb67b
#
_entry.id   c41131f3c4847bf7d28ad53139fdb67b
#
_cell.length_a   1.000
_cell.length_b   1.000
_cell.length_c   1.000
_cell.angle_alpha   90.00
_cell.angle_beta   90.00
_cell.angle_gamma   90.00
#
_symmetry.space_group_name_H-M   'P 1'
#
loop_
_entity.id
_entity.type
_entity.pdbx_description
1 polymer ?
#
loop_
_entity_poly.entity_id
_entity_poly.type
_entity_poly.pdbx_seq_one_letter_code
_entity_poly.pdbx_strand_id
1 'polypeptide(L)'
;MQQHGYTLGHYPQSWEFSTAGGWVASRSSGQQSLHYGRIEQLFAGGRMETMAGTLDIPTLPASSAGPDIREMVLGSEGRMGIITEVALRVSPQPEEEHFKVVFLSSWEAGLKLAMALVHGRVALSMLRLSNPMETASLLAMGQGEKPDGVGMGHVMLTLAATGSAQQCLASLGIAHQMCAEHGAIEDIQGLGEHWHEGRFHAPYLRDPLGDAGYAVDTMETAVDWSSVADTAERVERAISTALADEGERVLAYTHLSHVYRQGSSIYTTYVFRPGASYAEALQRWQKIKAAGASEIVACGGTISHQHGVGRDHRDYLEAEKGVLGIAAINQLCKPVSYTHLTLPTMVQV
;
A
#
# COMPACT_ATOMS: atom_id res chain seq x y z
N MET A 1 -13.42 -20.97 2.14
CA MET A 1 -12.35 -20.95 3.17
C MET A 1 -12.96 -20.84 4.58
N GLN A 2 -13.78 -19.85 4.88
CA GLN A 2 -14.42 -19.67 6.20
C GLN A 2 -15.17 -20.92 6.71
N GLN A 3 -15.90 -21.63 5.84
CA GLN A 3 -16.58 -22.89 6.20
C GLN A 3 -15.64 -24.00 6.68
N HIS A 4 -14.35 -23.88 6.42
CA HIS A 4 -13.31 -24.81 6.84
C HIS A 4 -12.42 -24.24 7.96
N GLY A 5 -12.80 -23.09 8.55
CA GLY A 5 -12.04 -22.46 9.63
C GLY A 5 -10.75 -21.75 9.20
N TYR A 6 -10.64 -21.34 7.91
CA TYR A 6 -9.46 -20.65 7.37
C TYR A 6 -9.81 -19.30 6.76
N THR A 7 -8.85 -18.38 6.81
CA THR A 7 -8.86 -17.09 6.11
C THR A 7 -7.61 -16.92 5.27
N LEU A 8 -7.70 -16.15 4.19
CA LEU A 8 -6.52 -15.75 3.42
C LEU A 8 -5.77 -14.60 4.12
N GLY A 9 -6.49 -13.70 4.78
CA GLY A 9 -5.91 -12.53 5.44
C GLY A 9 -5.35 -11.47 4.49
N HIS A 10 -5.53 -11.64 3.18
CA HIS A 10 -5.08 -10.67 2.17
C HIS A 10 -6.23 -9.73 1.84
N TYR A 11 -6.15 -8.50 2.34
CA TYR A 11 -7.20 -7.48 2.22
C TYR A 11 -6.67 -6.20 1.55
N PRO A 12 -6.34 -6.23 0.22
CA PRO A 12 -6.05 -5.00 -0.50
C PRO A 12 -7.29 -4.11 -0.53
N GLN A 13 -7.14 -2.81 -0.56
CA GLN A 13 -8.27 -1.88 -0.52
C GLN A 13 -9.25 -2.09 -1.71
N SER A 14 -8.72 -2.55 -2.84
CA SER A 14 -9.47 -2.85 -4.07
C SER A 14 -9.87 -4.31 -4.22
N TRP A 15 -9.96 -5.09 -3.13
CA TRP A 15 -10.16 -6.55 -3.20
C TRP A 15 -11.41 -6.94 -3.99
N GLU A 16 -12.49 -6.16 -3.96
CA GLU A 16 -13.72 -6.40 -4.72
C GLU A 16 -13.55 -6.21 -6.24
N PHE A 17 -12.54 -5.43 -6.67
CA PHE A 17 -12.26 -5.09 -8.05
C PHE A 17 -11.04 -5.82 -8.62
N SER A 18 -10.47 -6.77 -7.89
CA SER A 18 -9.21 -7.41 -8.24
C SER A 18 -9.31 -8.93 -8.23
N THR A 19 -8.36 -9.59 -8.87
CA THR A 19 -8.29 -11.05 -8.93
C THR A 19 -7.06 -11.56 -8.20
N ALA A 20 -7.09 -12.81 -7.74
CA ALA A 20 -5.95 -13.42 -7.07
C ALA A 20 -4.70 -13.50 -7.97
N GLY A 21 -4.87 -13.76 -9.27
CA GLY A 21 -3.78 -13.69 -10.24
C GLY A 21 -3.23 -12.27 -10.43
N GLY A 22 -4.11 -11.26 -10.39
CA GLY A 22 -3.72 -9.84 -10.41
C GLY A 22 -2.89 -9.45 -9.19
N TRP A 23 -3.25 -9.92 -7.98
CA TRP A 23 -2.45 -9.68 -6.78
C TRP A 23 -1.02 -10.21 -6.92
N VAL A 24 -0.86 -11.44 -7.44
CA VAL A 24 0.46 -12.03 -7.70
C VAL A 24 1.20 -11.22 -8.77
N ALA A 25 0.53 -10.89 -9.87
CA ALA A 25 1.13 -10.17 -11.00
C ALA A 25 1.61 -8.75 -10.63
N SER A 26 1.00 -8.08 -9.63
CA SER A 26 1.35 -6.72 -9.21
C SER A 26 2.08 -6.63 -7.86
N ARG A 27 2.36 -7.75 -7.18
CA ARG A 27 2.91 -7.78 -5.81
C ARG A 27 2.05 -7.02 -4.80
N SER A 28 0.74 -7.23 -4.86
CA SER A 28 -0.24 -6.57 -4.00
C SER A 28 0.05 -6.76 -2.50
N SER A 29 -0.33 -5.77 -1.70
CA SER A 29 -0.28 -5.83 -0.24
C SER A 29 -1.67 -5.63 0.36
N GLY A 30 -1.98 -6.37 1.43
CA GLY A 30 -3.21 -6.22 2.18
C GLY A 30 -3.03 -5.32 3.40
N GLN A 31 -4.11 -4.69 3.86
CA GLN A 31 -4.08 -3.80 5.02
C GLN A 31 -3.55 -4.46 6.30
N GLN A 32 -3.75 -5.78 6.45
CA GLN A 32 -3.28 -6.57 7.59
C GLN A 32 -2.01 -7.38 7.26
N SER A 33 -1.22 -6.93 6.27
CA SER A 33 0.01 -7.62 5.85
C SER A 33 1.09 -7.69 6.94
N LEU A 34 1.00 -6.88 7.97
CA LEU A 34 1.90 -6.95 9.12
C LEU A 34 1.78 -8.30 9.86
N HIS A 35 0.58 -8.90 9.88
CA HIS A 35 0.31 -10.21 10.46
C HIS A 35 0.33 -11.33 9.41
N TYR A 36 -0.45 -11.19 8.34
CA TYR A 36 -0.64 -12.26 7.36
C TYR A 36 0.46 -12.32 6.30
N GLY A 37 1.23 -11.25 6.15
CA GLY A 37 2.19 -11.10 5.07
C GLY A 37 1.57 -10.48 3.81
N ARG A 38 2.44 -10.09 2.88
CA ARG A 38 2.09 -9.62 1.55
C ARG A 38 1.87 -10.83 0.62
N ILE A 39 1.37 -10.56 -0.60
CA ILE A 39 1.07 -11.64 -1.55
C ILE A 39 2.29 -12.51 -1.87
N GLU A 40 3.51 -11.96 -1.89
CA GLU A 40 4.73 -12.75 -2.14
C GLU A 40 5.00 -13.79 -1.05
N GLN A 41 4.53 -13.56 0.18
CA GLN A 41 4.65 -14.51 1.29
C GLN A 41 3.49 -15.52 1.29
N LEU A 42 2.34 -15.13 0.76
CA LEU A 42 1.16 -15.98 0.65
C LEU A 42 1.18 -16.87 -0.61
N PHE A 43 1.78 -16.41 -1.70
CA PHE A 43 1.86 -17.16 -2.95
C PHE A 43 2.74 -18.40 -2.79
N ALA A 44 2.11 -19.57 -2.82
CA ALA A 44 2.80 -20.84 -2.65
C ALA A 44 3.22 -21.46 -3.98
N GLY A 45 2.49 -21.21 -5.07
CA GLY A 45 2.70 -21.78 -6.39
C GLY A 45 1.46 -21.59 -7.25
N GLY A 46 1.43 -22.28 -8.42
CA GLY A 46 0.30 -22.16 -9.34
C GLY A 46 0.67 -22.52 -10.75
N ARG A 47 -0.11 -22.01 -11.70
CA ARG A 47 0.08 -22.25 -13.14
C ARG A 47 0.00 -20.96 -13.91
N MET A 48 0.88 -20.83 -14.90
CA MET A 48 0.88 -19.74 -15.86
C MET A 48 0.92 -20.32 -17.28
N GLU A 49 0.01 -19.89 -18.13
CA GLU A 49 0.05 -20.17 -19.55
C GLU A 49 0.90 -19.14 -20.27
N THR A 50 1.90 -19.61 -21.01
CA THR A 50 2.86 -18.77 -21.75
C THR A 50 2.84 -19.12 -23.23
N MET A 51 3.44 -18.30 -24.07
CA MET A 51 3.59 -18.59 -25.50
C MET A 51 4.50 -19.80 -25.78
N ALA A 52 5.36 -20.17 -24.84
CA ALA A 52 6.26 -21.31 -24.96
C ALA A 52 5.70 -22.60 -24.35
N GLY A 53 4.57 -22.52 -23.66
CA GLY A 53 3.91 -23.64 -22.98
C GLY A 53 3.50 -23.29 -21.56
N THR A 54 3.02 -24.28 -20.84
CA THR A 54 2.57 -24.14 -19.45
C THR A 54 3.75 -24.12 -18.49
N LEU A 55 3.80 -23.14 -17.62
CA LEU A 55 4.72 -23.06 -16.49
C LEU A 55 3.99 -23.48 -15.21
N ASP A 56 4.27 -24.69 -14.74
CA ASP A 56 3.78 -25.19 -13.45
C ASP A 56 4.78 -24.81 -12.34
N ILE A 57 4.27 -24.21 -11.26
CA ILE A 57 5.03 -23.75 -10.11
C ILE A 57 4.60 -24.58 -8.89
N PRO A 58 5.45 -25.52 -8.45
CA PRO A 58 5.09 -26.42 -7.35
C PRO A 58 5.01 -25.69 -6.01
N THR A 59 4.09 -26.14 -5.15
CA THR A 59 3.92 -25.62 -3.79
C THR A 59 4.87 -26.28 -2.81
N LEU A 60 6.09 -25.80 -2.73
CA LEU A 60 7.09 -26.30 -1.80
C LEU A 60 7.15 -25.41 -0.54
N PRO A 61 7.33 -25.98 0.67
CA PRO A 61 7.48 -25.19 1.88
C PRO A 61 8.78 -24.37 1.88
N ALA A 62 9.85 -24.93 1.30
CA ALA A 62 11.12 -24.28 1.09
C ALA A 62 11.91 -25.06 0.01
N SER A 63 12.80 -24.38 -0.71
CA SER A 63 13.74 -24.99 -1.66
C SER A 63 15.01 -24.17 -1.74
N SER A 64 16.15 -24.87 -1.84
CA SER A 64 17.47 -24.28 -2.16
C SER A 64 17.96 -24.71 -3.55
N ALA A 65 17.05 -25.18 -4.41
CA ALA A 65 17.36 -25.68 -5.75
C ALA A 65 17.37 -24.54 -6.80
N GLY A 66 18.22 -23.53 -6.57
CA GLY A 66 18.39 -22.38 -7.48
C GLY A 66 17.43 -21.21 -7.18
N PRO A 67 17.34 -20.25 -8.11
CA PRO A 67 16.40 -19.14 -7.99
C PRO A 67 14.94 -19.59 -7.93
N ASP A 68 14.13 -18.91 -7.13
CA ASP A 68 12.73 -19.25 -6.95
C ASP A 68 11.91 -18.75 -8.16
N ILE A 69 11.25 -19.66 -8.86
CA ILE A 69 10.40 -19.34 -10.00
C ILE A 69 9.20 -18.45 -9.58
N ARG A 70 8.72 -18.55 -8.35
CA ARG A 70 7.66 -17.68 -7.82
C ARG A 70 8.06 -16.21 -7.90
N GLU A 71 9.30 -15.88 -7.59
CA GLU A 71 9.83 -14.51 -7.63
C GLU A 71 9.86 -13.93 -9.07
N MET A 72 9.96 -14.79 -10.07
CA MET A 72 9.89 -14.38 -11.49
C MET A 72 8.46 -14.01 -11.90
N VAL A 73 7.46 -14.73 -11.37
CA VAL A 73 6.03 -14.53 -11.67
C VAL A 73 5.46 -13.35 -10.88
N LEU A 74 5.89 -13.19 -9.63
CA LEU A 74 5.51 -12.06 -8.78
C LEU A 74 5.96 -10.73 -9.40
N GLY A 75 5.02 -9.83 -9.63
CA GLY A 75 5.29 -8.54 -10.27
C GLY A 75 5.57 -8.63 -11.78
N SER A 76 5.22 -9.74 -12.42
CA SER A 76 5.39 -9.91 -13.88
C SER A 76 4.45 -9.05 -14.71
N GLU A 77 3.32 -8.62 -14.15
CA GLU A 77 2.32 -7.76 -14.79
C GLU A 77 1.93 -8.22 -16.21
N GLY A 78 1.77 -9.54 -16.42
CA GLY A 78 1.38 -10.13 -17.70
C GLY A 78 2.51 -10.31 -18.72
N ARG A 79 3.75 -9.88 -18.45
CA ARG A 79 4.88 -9.99 -19.39
C ARG A 79 5.32 -11.41 -19.70
N MET A 80 5.12 -12.31 -18.75
CA MET A 80 5.53 -13.70 -18.88
C MET A 80 4.41 -14.60 -19.41
N GLY A 81 3.16 -14.20 -19.22
CA GLY A 81 2.00 -15.01 -19.60
C GLY A 81 0.77 -14.66 -18.77
N ILE A 82 -0.22 -15.54 -18.80
CA ILE A 82 -1.48 -15.39 -18.07
C ILE A 82 -1.49 -16.37 -16.90
N ILE A 83 -1.62 -15.87 -15.69
CA ILE A 83 -1.77 -16.67 -14.47
C ILE A 83 -3.18 -17.27 -14.48
N THR A 84 -3.28 -18.58 -14.60
CA THR A 84 -4.56 -19.31 -14.67
C THR A 84 -4.92 -20.00 -13.37
N GLU A 85 -3.92 -20.29 -12.52
CA GLU A 85 -4.11 -20.91 -11.22
C GLU A 85 -3.14 -20.34 -10.20
N VAL A 86 -3.63 -20.07 -8.99
CA VAL A 86 -2.80 -19.67 -7.85
C VAL A 86 -3.08 -20.57 -6.65
N ALA A 87 -2.02 -21.04 -6.01
CA ALA A 87 -2.06 -21.69 -4.72
C ALA A 87 -1.58 -20.68 -3.67
N LEU A 88 -2.46 -20.36 -2.70
CA LEU A 88 -2.20 -19.38 -1.66
C LEU A 88 -2.17 -20.05 -0.28
N ARG A 89 -1.23 -19.64 0.56
CA ARG A 89 -1.18 -20.05 1.96
C ARG A 89 -2.31 -19.35 2.72
N VAL A 90 -2.97 -20.11 3.57
CA VAL A 90 -4.07 -19.63 4.41
C VAL A 90 -3.68 -19.73 5.88
N SER A 91 -4.32 -18.94 6.72
CA SER A 91 -4.20 -18.98 8.17
C SER A 91 -5.49 -19.49 8.81
N PRO A 92 -5.46 -20.06 10.02
CA PRO A 92 -6.66 -20.29 10.78
C PRO A 92 -7.47 -19.00 10.92
N GLN A 93 -8.80 -19.13 10.90
CA GLN A 93 -9.67 -17.98 11.15
C GLN A 93 -9.41 -17.45 12.57
N PRO A 94 -9.20 -16.14 12.74
CA PRO A 94 -8.97 -15.58 14.07
C PRO A 94 -10.21 -15.68 14.94
N GLU A 95 -10.02 -15.83 16.24
CA GLU A 95 -11.10 -15.76 17.22
C GLU A 95 -11.59 -14.34 17.41
N GLU A 96 -10.66 -13.38 17.39
CA GLU A 96 -10.91 -11.96 17.61
C GLU A 96 -10.09 -11.08 16.66
N GLU A 97 -10.68 -9.93 16.35
CA GLU A 97 -10.02 -8.81 15.68
C GLU A 97 -10.42 -7.51 16.39
N HIS A 98 -9.42 -6.71 16.76
CA HIS A 98 -9.65 -5.44 17.44
C HIS A 98 -8.92 -4.34 16.71
N PHE A 99 -9.64 -3.27 16.39
CA PHE A 99 -9.09 -2.06 15.78
C PHE A 99 -9.17 -0.91 16.77
N LYS A 100 -8.07 -0.22 16.98
CA LYS A 100 -7.93 0.89 17.92
C LYS A 100 -7.32 2.10 17.23
N VAL A 101 -7.71 3.27 17.70
CA VAL A 101 -7.19 4.55 17.24
C VAL A 101 -6.59 5.30 18.42
N VAL A 102 -5.43 5.91 18.19
CA VAL A 102 -4.81 6.85 19.11
C VAL A 102 -4.35 8.08 18.34
N PHE A 103 -4.23 9.21 19.02
CA PHE A 103 -3.78 10.46 18.44
C PHE A 103 -2.47 10.91 19.07
N LEU A 104 -1.54 11.38 18.24
CA LEU A 104 -0.27 11.95 18.66
C LEU A 104 -0.25 13.44 18.30
N SER A 105 0.50 14.22 19.08
CA SER A 105 0.56 15.68 18.96
C SER A 105 1.21 16.19 17.66
N SER A 106 1.96 15.33 16.95
CA SER A 106 2.64 15.69 15.70
C SER A 106 2.97 14.46 14.84
N TRP A 107 3.29 14.70 13.59
CA TRP A 107 3.78 13.68 12.66
C TRP A 107 5.02 12.96 13.18
N GLU A 108 5.98 13.73 13.73
CA GLU A 108 7.21 13.17 14.30
C GLU A 108 6.93 12.25 15.51
N ALA A 109 6.01 12.63 16.40
CA ALA A 109 5.60 11.79 17.53
C ALA A 109 4.94 10.49 17.03
N GLY A 110 4.09 10.59 16.01
CA GLY A 110 3.47 9.43 15.36
C GLY A 110 4.49 8.48 14.72
N LEU A 111 5.48 9.00 14.01
CA LEU A 111 6.58 8.21 13.44
C LEU A 111 7.39 7.48 14.52
N LYS A 112 7.72 8.16 15.61
CA LYS A 112 8.46 7.56 16.75
C LYS A 112 7.68 6.40 17.36
N LEU A 113 6.38 6.56 17.60
CA LEU A 113 5.56 5.49 18.15
C LEU A 113 5.40 4.33 17.15
N ALA A 114 5.11 4.61 15.88
CA ALA A 114 4.98 3.58 14.85
C ALA A 114 6.28 2.74 14.74
N MET A 115 7.43 3.39 14.69
CA MET A 115 8.74 2.74 14.68
C MET A 115 8.98 1.93 15.96
N ALA A 116 8.64 2.45 17.13
CA ALA A 116 8.81 1.75 18.41
C ALA A 116 7.98 0.47 18.47
N LEU A 117 6.72 0.51 18.02
CA LEU A 117 5.82 -0.65 17.98
C LEU A 117 6.37 -1.78 17.10
N VAL A 118 6.87 -1.48 15.90
CA VAL A 118 7.41 -2.51 15.00
C VAL A 118 8.79 -3.01 15.43
N HIS A 119 9.66 -2.16 15.96
CA HIS A 119 10.96 -2.56 16.50
C HIS A 119 10.78 -3.38 17.78
N GLY A 120 9.81 -3.03 18.62
CA GLY A 120 9.41 -3.80 19.79
C GLY A 120 8.74 -5.14 19.47
N ARG A 121 8.50 -5.42 18.17
CA ARG A 121 7.86 -6.66 17.69
C ARG A 121 6.50 -6.91 18.33
N VAL A 122 5.74 -5.84 18.60
CA VAL A 122 4.36 -6.00 19.06
C VAL A 122 3.58 -6.72 17.98
N ALA A 123 2.87 -7.79 18.35
CA ALA A 123 2.17 -8.64 17.39
C ALA A 123 0.87 -7.98 16.91
N LEU A 124 1.00 -6.89 16.17
CA LEU A 124 -0.08 -6.17 15.52
C LEU A 124 -0.39 -6.77 14.15
N SER A 125 -1.64 -6.72 13.73
CA SER A 125 -2.07 -7.13 12.40
C SER A 125 -2.04 -5.96 11.39
N MET A 126 -2.20 -4.75 11.89
CA MET A 126 -2.17 -3.53 11.10
C MET A 126 -1.59 -2.38 11.92
N LEU A 127 -0.91 -1.48 11.24
CA LEU A 127 -0.46 -0.20 11.78
C LEU A 127 -0.49 0.83 10.65
N ARG A 128 -1.29 1.90 10.85
CA ARG A 128 -1.48 2.97 9.87
C ARG A 128 -1.36 4.32 10.58
N LEU A 129 -0.49 5.17 10.06
CA LEU A 129 -0.32 6.54 10.57
C LEU A 129 -0.79 7.54 9.52
N SER A 130 -1.84 8.29 9.81
CA SER A 130 -2.38 9.36 8.98
C SER A 130 -1.77 10.70 9.36
N ASN A 131 -1.35 11.50 8.38
CA ASN A 131 -0.81 12.83 8.63
C ASN A 131 -1.90 13.80 9.11
N PRO A 132 -1.57 15.04 9.54
CA PRO A 132 -2.57 15.97 10.07
C PRO A 132 -3.70 16.28 9.09
N MET A 133 -3.42 16.41 7.79
CA MET A 133 -4.43 16.71 6.78
C MET A 133 -5.38 15.52 6.57
N GLU A 134 -4.86 14.31 6.46
CA GLU A 134 -5.70 13.12 6.36
C GLU A 134 -6.50 12.91 7.63
N THR A 135 -5.89 13.07 8.81
CA THR A 135 -6.57 12.97 10.11
C THR A 135 -7.76 13.92 10.17
N ALA A 136 -7.57 15.19 9.81
CA ALA A 136 -8.65 16.17 9.75
C ALA A 136 -9.74 15.79 8.76
N SER A 137 -9.37 15.26 7.59
CA SER A 137 -10.32 14.81 6.56
C SER A 137 -11.15 13.62 7.03
N LEU A 138 -10.54 12.63 7.66
CA LEU A 138 -11.24 11.45 8.20
C LEU A 138 -12.24 11.84 9.30
N LEU A 139 -11.84 12.72 10.23
CA LEU A 139 -12.74 13.23 11.26
C LEU A 139 -13.90 14.05 10.68
N ALA A 140 -13.64 14.87 9.65
CA ALA A 140 -14.67 15.67 8.98
C ALA A 140 -15.68 14.83 8.18
N MET A 141 -15.27 13.67 7.66
CA MET A 141 -16.16 12.74 6.96
C MET A 141 -17.06 11.91 7.90
N GLY A 142 -17.10 12.23 9.18
CA GLY A 142 -18.01 11.62 10.14
C GLY A 142 -17.61 10.23 10.62
N GLN A 143 -16.33 9.91 10.59
CA GLN A 143 -15.82 8.64 11.16
C GLN A 143 -15.79 8.65 12.70
N GLY A 144 -16.59 9.50 13.35
CA GLY A 144 -16.73 9.62 14.79
C GLY A 144 -16.49 11.04 15.31
N GLU A 145 -16.80 11.28 16.58
CA GLU A 145 -16.51 12.55 17.24
C GLU A 145 -15.03 12.64 17.61
N LYS A 146 -14.48 13.83 17.49
CA LYS A 146 -13.09 14.09 17.84
C LYS A 146 -12.92 14.01 19.37
N PRO A 147 -11.97 13.18 19.88
CA PRO A 147 -11.70 13.13 21.31
C PRO A 147 -11.26 14.48 21.88
N ASP A 148 -11.56 14.71 23.16
CA ASP A 148 -11.08 15.86 23.88
C ASP A 148 -9.54 15.93 23.87
N GLY A 149 -8.99 17.13 23.68
CA GLY A 149 -7.55 17.34 23.59
C GLY A 149 -6.96 17.16 22.18
N VAL A 150 -7.66 16.54 21.23
CA VAL A 150 -7.22 16.44 19.84
C VAL A 150 -7.48 17.74 19.11
N GLY A 151 -6.43 18.38 18.58
CA GLY A 151 -6.48 19.65 17.84
C GLY A 151 -5.98 19.53 16.41
N MET A 152 -5.93 20.67 15.72
CA MET A 152 -5.27 20.77 14.41
C MET A 152 -3.77 20.45 14.57
N GLY A 153 -3.24 19.63 13.67
CA GLY A 153 -1.86 19.18 13.74
C GLY A 153 -1.66 17.81 14.39
N HIS A 154 -2.66 17.29 15.10
CA HIS A 154 -2.61 15.91 15.57
C HIS A 154 -2.66 14.92 14.41
N VAL A 155 -2.03 13.78 14.61
CA VAL A 155 -1.99 12.65 13.68
C VAL A 155 -2.73 11.47 14.29
N MET A 156 -3.40 10.71 13.45
CA MET A 156 -4.14 9.52 13.86
C MET A 156 -3.32 8.27 13.56
N LEU A 157 -3.08 7.46 14.57
CA LEU A 157 -2.49 6.13 14.44
C LEU A 157 -3.60 5.10 14.67
N THR A 158 -3.90 4.33 13.63
CA THR A 158 -4.79 3.17 13.71
C THR A 158 -3.95 1.91 13.83
N LEU A 159 -4.25 1.07 14.79
CA LEU A 159 -3.59 -0.20 15.01
C LEU A 159 -4.61 -1.32 15.21
N ALA A 160 -4.23 -2.55 14.83
CA ALA A 160 -5.09 -3.70 15.03
C ALA A 160 -4.31 -4.90 15.55
N ALA A 161 -5.00 -5.73 16.34
CA ALA A 161 -4.55 -7.04 16.77
C ALA A 161 -5.57 -8.08 16.32
N THR A 162 -5.07 -9.21 15.79
CA THR A 162 -5.87 -10.29 15.21
C THR A 162 -5.28 -11.62 15.63
N GLY A 163 -6.10 -12.57 16.08
CA GLY A 163 -5.64 -13.89 16.49
C GLY A 163 -6.54 -14.54 17.53
N SER A 164 -5.97 -15.32 18.47
CA SER A 164 -6.71 -15.79 19.62
C SER A 164 -6.98 -14.64 20.60
N ALA A 165 -8.02 -14.78 21.42
CA ALA A 165 -8.36 -13.79 22.46
C ALA A 165 -7.16 -13.44 23.36
N GLN A 166 -6.38 -14.45 23.74
CA GLN A 166 -5.19 -14.26 24.57
C GLN A 166 -4.08 -13.47 23.84
N GLN A 167 -3.87 -13.75 22.54
CA GLN A 167 -2.87 -13.02 21.73
C GLN A 167 -3.29 -11.56 21.55
N CYS A 168 -4.56 -11.31 21.22
CA CYS A 168 -5.09 -9.96 21.08
C CYS A 168 -4.94 -9.16 22.37
N LEU A 169 -5.34 -9.74 23.52
CA LEU A 169 -5.20 -9.09 24.82
C LEU A 169 -3.75 -8.73 25.14
N ALA A 170 -2.80 -9.66 24.93
CA ALA A 170 -1.40 -9.42 25.20
C ALA A 170 -0.81 -8.33 24.27
N SER A 171 -1.10 -8.40 22.98
CA SER A 171 -0.60 -7.43 21.99
C SER A 171 -1.14 -6.03 22.24
N LEU A 172 -2.44 -5.91 22.51
CA LEU A 172 -3.07 -4.62 22.82
C LEU A 172 -2.59 -4.06 24.15
N GLY A 173 -2.36 -4.89 25.17
CA GLY A 173 -1.79 -4.45 26.45
C GLY A 173 -0.40 -3.83 26.29
N ILE A 174 0.48 -4.46 25.49
CA ILE A 174 1.81 -3.92 25.19
C ILE A 174 1.68 -2.62 24.37
N ALA A 175 0.84 -2.63 23.33
CA ALA A 175 0.63 -1.44 22.50
C ALA A 175 0.09 -0.26 23.31
N HIS A 176 -0.89 -0.49 24.18
CA HIS A 176 -1.45 0.53 25.10
C HIS A 176 -0.37 1.16 25.97
N GLN A 177 0.48 0.34 26.63
CA GLN A 177 1.58 0.84 27.44
C GLN A 177 2.51 1.73 26.60
N MET A 178 2.91 1.29 25.42
CA MET A 178 3.79 2.07 24.55
C MET A 178 3.12 3.37 24.05
N CYS A 179 1.83 3.34 23.76
CA CYS A 179 1.05 4.53 23.41
C CYS A 179 1.08 5.56 24.56
N ALA A 180 0.84 5.12 25.80
CA ALA A 180 0.88 5.98 26.97
C ALA A 180 2.29 6.58 27.21
N GLU A 181 3.34 5.79 27.05
CA GLU A 181 4.75 6.26 27.19
C GLU A 181 5.11 7.32 26.13
N HIS A 182 4.44 7.31 24.96
CA HIS A 182 4.62 8.31 23.91
C HIS A 182 3.61 9.47 23.97
N GLY A 183 2.80 9.55 25.03
CA GLY A 183 1.83 10.63 25.23
C GLY A 183 0.66 10.61 24.24
N ALA A 184 0.28 9.44 23.76
CA ALA A 184 -0.87 9.29 22.86
C ALA A 184 -2.18 9.56 23.61
N ILE A 185 -3.14 10.19 22.93
CA ILE A 185 -4.52 10.34 23.38
C ILE A 185 -5.31 9.18 22.78
N GLU A 186 -5.95 8.37 23.62
CA GLU A 186 -6.75 7.24 23.15
C GLU A 186 -8.14 7.67 22.71
N ASP A 187 -8.61 7.00 21.66
CA ASP A 187 -10.00 7.06 21.28
C ASP A 187 -10.83 6.14 22.20
N ILE A 188 -11.86 6.71 22.81
CA ILE A 188 -12.85 6.00 23.65
C ILE A 188 -14.22 5.89 22.98
N GLN A 189 -14.35 6.38 21.74
CA GLN A 189 -15.63 6.53 21.05
C GLN A 189 -15.84 5.50 19.94
N GLY A 190 -14.89 4.59 19.73
CA GLY A 190 -15.01 3.52 18.75
C GLY A 190 -14.60 3.90 17.33
N LEU A 191 -13.73 4.89 17.15
CA LEU A 191 -13.19 5.28 15.83
C LEU A 191 -12.48 4.13 15.12
N GLY A 192 -11.85 3.22 15.88
CA GLY A 192 -11.19 2.04 15.34
C GLY A 192 -12.17 1.08 14.66
N GLU A 193 -13.28 0.83 15.28
CA GLU A 193 -14.37 0.00 14.75
C GLU A 193 -15.02 0.67 13.51
N HIS A 194 -15.30 1.97 13.56
CA HIS A 194 -15.81 2.71 12.41
C HIS A 194 -14.82 2.69 11.23
N TRP A 195 -13.52 2.86 11.50
CA TRP A 195 -12.49 2.74 10.47
C TRP A 195 -12.51 1.33 9.84
N HIS A 196 -12.62 0.30 10.66
CA HIS A 196 -12.69 -1.10 10.21
C HIS A 196 -13.88 -1.35 9.28
N GLU A 197 -15.06 -0.86 9.64
CA GLU A 197 -16.27 -0.99 8.82
C GLU A 197 -16.14 -0.25 7.47
N GLY A 198 -15.56 0.94 7.49
CA GLY A 198 -15.42 1.80 6.32
C GLY A 198 -14.19 1.56 5.44
N ARG A 199 -13.26 0.69 5.84
CA ARG A 199 -11.91 0.59 5.24
C ARG A 199 -11.84 0.25 3.76
N PHE A 200 -12.91 -0.28 3.19
CA PHE A 200 -13.00 -0.62 1.75
C PHE A 200 -13.83 0.38 0.94
N HIS A 201 -14.34 1.44 1.53
CA HIS A 201 -15.22 2.40 0.85
C HIS A 201 -14.47 3.48 0.06
N ALA A 202 -13.18 3.69 0.30
CA ALA A 202 -12.42 4.75 -0.37
C ALA A 202 -12.42 4.67 -1.91
N PRO A 203 -12.38 3.50 -2.58
CA PRO A 203 -12.48 3.43 -4.04
C PRO A 203 -13.79 4.00 -4.60
N TYR A 204 -14.88 3.92 -3.85
CA TYR A 204 -16.20 4.42 -4.26
C TYR A 204 -16.33 5.96 -4.17
N LEU A 205 -15.36 6.64 -3.53
CA LEU A 205 -15.35 8.11 -3.47
C LEU A 205 -15.01 8.77 -4.81
N ARG A 206 -14.53 8.01 -5.80
CA ARG A 206 -14.19 8.54 -7.13
C ARG A 206 -15.41 9.13 -7.84
N ASP A 207 -16.54 8.45 -7.80
CA ASP A 207 -17.76 8.88 -8.49
C ASP A 207 -18.31 10.17 -7.89
N PRO A 208 -18.61 10.28 -6.57
CA PRO A 208 -19.07 11.52 -5.97
C PRO A 208 -18.08 12.68 -6.12
N LEU A 209 -16.76 12.42 -6.09
CA LEU A 209 -15.76 13.45 -6.35
C LEU A 209 -15.80 13.91 -7.81
N GLY A 210 -15.96 12.97 -8.77
CA GLY A 210 -16.13 13.26 -10.18
C GLY A 210 -17.36 14.12 -10.45
N ASP A 211 -18.48 13.80 -9.85
CA ASP A 211 -19.73 14.57 -9.93
C ASP A 211 -19.57 15.99 -9.34
N ALA A 212 -18.72 16.13 -8.33
CA ALA A 212 -18.37 17.42 -7.74
C ALA A 212 -17.30 18.20 -8.52
N GLY A 213 -16.82 17.67 -9.66
CA GLY A 213 -15.82 18.32 -10.52
C GLY A 213 -14.36 18.13 -10.06
N TYR A 214 -14.08 17.07 -9.33
CA TYR A 214 -12.74 16.73 -8.87
C TYR A 214 -12.28 15.37 -9.41
N ALA A 215 -11.00 15.24 -9.67
CA ALA A 215 -10.34 13.96 -9.91
C ALA A 215 -9.50 13.58 -8.69
N VAL A 216 -9.41 12.29 -8.40
CA VAL A 216 -8.61 11.74 -7.30
C VAL A 216 -7.73 10.61 -7.82
N ASP A 217 -6.47 10.60 -7.38
CA ASP A 217 -5.57 9.47 -7.59
C ASP A 217 -4.57 9.37 -6.44
N THR A 218 -3.72 8.37 -6.50
CA THR A 218 -2.78 8.03 -5.43
C THR A 218 -1.40 7.76 -5.98
N MET A 219 -0.40 7.90 -5.12
CA MET A 219 0.98 7.52 -5.38
C MET A 219 1.58 6.88 -4.13
N GLU A 220 2.36 5.84 -4.31
CA GLU A 220 2.91 5.09 -3.19
C GLU A 220 4.37 4.72 -3.43
N THR A 221 5.17 4.83 -2.38
CA THR A 221 6.56 4.38 -2.33
C THR A 221 6.83 3.65 -1.02
N ALA A 222 8.03 3.11 -0.85
CA ALA A 222 8.54 2.63 0.42
C ALA A 222 10.03 2.96 0.54
N VAL A 223 10.44 3.34 1.76
CA VAL A 223 11.82 3.71 2.09
C VAL A 223 12.17 3.23 3.51
N ASP A 224 13.45 3.21 3.84
CA ASP A 224 13.93 2.95 5.19
C ASP A 224 13.51 4.05 6.17
N TRP A 225 13.40 3.72 7.46
CA TRP A 225 12.95 4.65 8.51
C TRP A 225 13.70 5.99 8.54
N SER A 226 15.00 5.99 8.24
CA SER A 226 15.81 7.20 8.19
C SER A 226 15.34 8.20 7.13
N SER A 227 14.60 7.75 6.12
CA SER A 227 14.15 8.57 4.99
C SER A 227 12.64 8.81 4.97
N VAL A 228 11.86 8.14 5.85
CA VAL A 228 10.37 8.20 5.81
C VAL A 228 9.86 9.63 5.94
N ALA A 229 10.36 10.40 6.92
CA ALA A 229 9.87 11.75 7.19
C ALA A 229 10.15 12.70 6.03
N ASP A 230 11.40 12.73 5.53
CA ASP A 230 11.83 13.58 4.43
C ASP A 230 11.12 13.20 3.12
N THR A 231 11.03 11.91 2.82
CA THR A 231 10.36 11.44 1.61
C THR A 231 8.87 11.80 1.61
N ALA A 232 8.17 11.60 2.73
CA ALA A 232 6.75 11.94 2.86
C ALA A 232 6.52 13.44 2.59
N GLU A 233 7.31 14.31 3.21
CA GLU A 233 7.20 15.76 3.04
C GLU A 233 7.52 16.18 1.60
N ARG A 234 8.59 15.67 1.01
CA ARG A 234 9.03 16.04 -0.34
C ARG A 234 8.04 15.60 -1.41
N VAL A 235 7.58 14.35 -1.34
CA VAL A 235 6.60 13.80 -2.30
C VAL A 235 5.27 14.55 -2.20
N GLU A 236 4.75 14.77 -0.97
CA GLU A 236 3.50 15.52 -0.78
C GLU A 236 3.64 16.97 -1.28
N ARG A 237 4.74 17.64 -1.00
CA ARG A 237 5.01 18.99 -1.51
C ARG A 237 5.11 19.04 -3.03
N ALA A 238 5.82 18.11 -3.66
CA ALA A 238 5.96 18.06 -5.12
C ALA A 238 4.59 17.87 -5.79
N ILE A 239 3.76 16.97 -5.25
CA ILE A 239 2.39 16.72 -5.73
C ILE A 239 1.52 17.97 -5.53
N SER A 240 1.51 18.55 -4.33
CA SER A 240 0.63 19.69 -4.00
C SER A 240 0.94 20.95 -4.80
N THR A 241 2.18 21.11 -5.27
CA THR A 241 2.63 22.29 -6.06
C THR A 241 2.71 22.03 -7.56
N ALA A 242 2.41 20.81 -8.03
CA ALA A 242 2.61 20.41 -9.42
C ALA A 242 1.84 21.25 -10.47
N LEU A 243 0.72 21.87 -10.08
CA LEU A 243 -0.10 22.73 -10.95
C LEU A 243 -0.05 24.22 -10.57
N ALA A 244 0.93 24.63 -9.77
CA ALA A 244 1.03 26.02 -9.30
C ALA A 244 1.20 27.03 -10.43
N ASP A 245 1.87 26.66 -11.52
CA ASP A 245 2.04 27.46 -12.73
C ASP A 245 0.74 27.67 -13.54
N GLU A 246 -0.26 26.82 -13.30
CA GLU A 246 -1.62 26.95 -13.85
C GLU A 246 -2.56 27.73 -12.91
N GLY A 247 -2.09 28.16 -11.74
CA GLY A 247 -2.90 28.78 -10.71
C GLY A 247 -3.83 27.82 -9.99
N GLU A 248 -3.67 26.51 -10.20
CA GLU A 248 -4.48 25.45 -9.59
C GLU A 248 -3.81 24.88 -8.33
N ARG A 249 -4.66 24.44 -7.42
CA ARG A 249 -4.22 23.76 -6.19
C ARG A 249 -4.51 22.26 -6.28
N VAL A 250 -3.54 21.46 -5.84
CA VAL A 250 -3.70 20.04 -5.61
C VAL A 250 -3.76 19.82 -4.10
N LEU A 251 -4.85 19.25 -3.62
CA LEU A 251 -4.94 18.80 -2.23
C LEU A 251 -4.22 17.46 -2.14
N ALA A 252 -3.17 17.38 -1.36
CA ALA A 252 -2.44 16.15 -1.10
C ALA A 252 -2.39 15.87 0.39
N TYR A 253 -2.49 14.59 0.76
CA TYR A 253 -2.35 14.11 2.13
C TYR A 253 -1.76 12.70 2.15
N THR A 254 -1.07 12.37 3.22
CA THR A 254 -0.21 11.19 3.26
C THR A 254 -0.49 10.34 4.49
N HIS A 255 -0.41 9.02 4.31
CA HIS A 255 -0.36 8.09 5.42
C HIS A 255 0.71 7.00 5.18
N LEU A 256 1.16 6.41 6.27
CA LEU A 256 1.90 5.15 6.24
C LEU A 256 0.88 4.01 6.22
N SER A 257 0.79 3.28 5.11
CA SER A 257 -0.20 2.21 4.94
C SER A 257 0.33 0.85 5.37
N HIS A 258 1.63 0.61 5.18
CA HIS A 258 2.30 -0.65 5.49
C HIS A 258 3.62 -0.35 6.18
N VAL A 259 3.73 -0.82 7.40
CA VAL A 259 4.89 -0.55 8.26
C VAL A 259 5.73 -1.81 8.40
N TYR A 260 7.03 -1.66 8.27
CA TYR A 260 8.03 -2.74 8.34
C TYR A 260 9.06 -2.44 9.41
N ARG A 261 9.84 -3.44 9.82
CA ARG A 261 10.94 -3.21 10.77
C ARG A 261 11.99 -2.25 10.24
N GLN A 262 12.32 -2.34 8.96
CA GLN A 262 13.36 -1.52 8.33
C GLN A 262 12.85 -0.19 7.77
N GLY A 263 11.55 -0.01 7.62
CA GLY A 263 10.99 1.20 7.01
C GLY A 263 9.47 1.18 6.91
N SER A 264 8.92 2.00 6.04
CA SER A 264 7.49 2.08 5.81
C SER A 264 7.15 2.41 4.37
N SER A 265 5.95 2.01 3.94
CA SER A 265 5.36 2.61 2.77
C SER A 265 4.84 4.01 3.09
N ILE A 266 4.84 4.86 2.08
CA ILE A 266 4.32 6.23 2.11
C ILE A 266 3.28 6.31 1.01
N TYR A 267 2.04 6.50 1.39
CA TYR A 267 0.89 6.54 0.48
C TYR A 267 0.32 7.94 0.46
N THR A 268 0.41 8.61 -0.68
CA THR A 268 -0.10 9.96 -0.86
C THR A 268 -1.31 9.94 -1.77
N THR A 269 -2.45 10.38 -1.24
CA THR A 269 -3.67 10.64 -2.00
C THR A 269 -3.68 12.10 -2.43
N TYR A 270 -4.11 12.38 -3.66
CA TYR A 270 -4.26 13.73 -4.14
C TYR A 270 -5.56 13.94 -4.91
N VAL A 271 -6.13 15.12 -4.72
CA VAL A 271 -7.37 15.57 -5.33
C VAL A 271 -7.11 16.87 -6.08
N PHE A 272 -7.58 16.96 -7.32
CA PHE A 272 -7.33 18.12 -8.18
C PHE A 272 -8.52 18.39 -9.10
N ARG A 273 -8.60 19.59 -9.68
CA ARG A 273 -9.59 19.91 -10.71
C ARG A 273 -9.09 19.41 -12.07
N PRO A 274 -9.88 18.54 -12.75
CA PRO A 274 -9.42 17.93 -14.00
C PRO A 274 -9.38 18.92 -15.18
N GLY A 275 -10.04 20.09 -15.04
CA GLY A 275 -10.16 21.05 -16.14
C GLY A 275 -11.43 20.84 -16.98
N ALA A 276 -11.49 21.48 -18.15
CA ALA A 276 -12.69 21.50 -19.00
C ALA A 276 -12.77 20.34 -19.99
N SER A 277 -11.72 19.56 -20.17
CA SER A 277 -11.65 18.46 -21.15
C SER A 277 -10.87 17.26 -20.63
N TYR A 278 -11.11 16.09 -21.24
CA TYR A 278 -10.33 14.88 -20.95
C TYR A 278 -8.83 15.06 -21.22
N ALA A 279 -8.49 15.80 -22.29
CA ALA A 279 -7.08 16.07 -22.62
C ALA A 279 -6.38 16.90 -21.54
N GLU A 280 -7.08 17.91 -21.02
CA GLU A 280 -6.58 18.74 -19.92
C GLU A 280 -6.45 17.92 -18.63
N ALA A 281 -7.45 17.12 -18.31
CA ALA A 281 -7.42 16.22 -17.16
C ALA A 281 -6.22 15.26 -17.21
N LEU A 282 -5.98 14.65 -18.37
CA LEU A 282 -4.85 13.75 -18.59
C LEU A 282 -3.52 14.47 -18.45
N GLN A 283 -3.39 15.68 -19.02
CA GLN A 283 -2.16 16.47 -18.92
C GLN A 283 -1.85 16.87 -17.47
N ARG A 284 -2.84 17.35 -16.72
CA ARG A 284 -2.69 17.69 -15.30
C ARG A 284 -2.31 16.47 -14.48
N TRP A 285 -3.00 15.35 -14.70
CA TRP A 285 -2.69 14.10 -14.03
C TRP A 285 -1.25 13.64 -14.31
N GLN A 286 -0.80 13.65 -15.57
CA GLN A 286 0.57 13.30 -15.94
C GLN A 286 1.61 14.21 -15.27
N LYS A 287 1.32 15.51 -15.18
CA LYS A 287 2.21 16.48 -14.54
C LYS A 287 2.36 16.22 -13.04
N ILE A 288 1.24 15.91 -12.35
CA ILE A 288 1.24 15.56 -10.94
C ILE A 288 2.00 14.24 -10.71
N LYS A 289 1.71 13.20 -11.53
CA LYS A 289 2.43 11.91 -11.46
C LYS A 289 3.94 12.07 -11.67
N ALA A 290 4.35 12.84 -12.65
CA ALA A 290 5.76 13.08 -12.94
C ALA A 290 6.46 13.80 -11.78
N ALA A 291 5.82 14.80 -11.18
CA ALA A 291 6.37 15.51 -10.03
C ALA A 291 6.62 14.58 -8.84
N GLY A 292 5.61 13.79 -8.46
CA GLY A 292 5.75 12.83 -7.35
C GLY A 292 6.74 11.71 -7.65
N ALA A 293 6.70 11.11 -8.85
CA ALA A 293 7.62 10.04 -9.24
C ALA A 293 9.09 10.49 -9.25
N SER A 294 9.36 11.72 -9.72
CA SER A 294 10.71 12.28 -9.70
C SER A 294 11.25 12.46 -8.29
N GLU A 295 10.41 12.88 -7.34
CA GLU A 295 10.79 12.99 -5.93
C GLU A 295 11.00 11.63 -5.28
N ILE A 296 10.16 10.64 -5.57
CA ILE A 296 10.36 9.27 -5.10
C ILE A 296 11.75 8.76 -5.51
N VAL A 297 12.10 8.91 -6.80
CA VAL A 297 13.43 8.52 -7.29
C VAL A 297 14.53 9.29 -6.59
N ALA A 298 14.39 10.61 -6.44
CA ALA A 298 15.39 11.46 -5.78
C ALA A 298 15.60 11.11 -4.29
N CYS A 299 14.57 10.56 -3.63
CA CYS A 299 14.65 10.06 -2.26
C CYS A 299 15.16 8.61 -2.17
N GLY A 300 15.41 7.93 -3.28
CA GLY A 300 15.81 6.52 -3.31
C GLY A 300 14.68 5.55 -2.91
N GLY A 301 13.44 5.97 -3.04
CA GLY A 301 12.27 5.15 -2.79
C GLY A 301 11.96 4.20 -3.95
N THR A 302 11.25 3.09 -3.65
CA THR A 302 10.72 2.24 -4.72
C THR A 302 9.65 2.98 -5.51
N ILE A 303 9.68 2.87 -6.83
CA ILE A 303 8.71 3.58 -7.67
C ILE A 303 7.28 3.05 -7.54
N SER A 304 7.12 1.85 -7.05
CA SER A 304 5.83 1.26 -6.72
C SER A 304 5.97 0.25 -5.59
N HIS A 305 5.28 0.49 -4.49
CA HIS A 305 5.28 -0.45 -3.35
C HIS A 305 4.34 -1.64 -3.57
N GLN A 306 3.12 -1.42 -4.11
CA GLN A 306 2.12 -2.48 -4.29
C GLN A 306 1.19 -2.30 -5.51
N HIS A 307 1.25 -1.18 -6.21
CA HIS A 307 0.33 -0.89 -7.31
C HIS A 307 0.82 -1.46 -8.66
N GLY A 308 2.05 -1.98 -8.72
CA GLY A 308 2.72 -2.36 -9.95
C GLY A 308 3.36 -1.15 -10.65
N VAL A 309 4.15 -1.43 -11.67
CA VAL A 309 4.88 -0.41 -12.44
C VAL A 309 3.97 0.16 -13.54
N GLY A 310 3.31 -0.69 -14.30
CA GLY A 310 2.44 -0.31 -15.40
C GLY A 310 3.12 0.62 -16.41
N ARG A 311 2.33 1.48 -17.05
CA ARG A 311 2.82 2.53 -17.94
C ARG A 311 3.28 3.77 -17.20
N ASP A 312 2.67 4.03 -16.06
CA ASP A 312 2.81 5.30 -15.33
C ASP A 312 4.20 5.43 -14.69
N HIS A 313 4.78 4.31 -14.27
CA HIS A 313 6.04 4.27 -13.51
C HIS A 313 7.22 3.67 -14.28
N ARG A 314 7.00 3.15 -15.50
CA ARG A 314 8.05 2.44 -16.26
C ARG A 314 9.30 3.27 -16.51
N ASP A 315 9.15 4.57 -16.77
CA ASP A 315 10.24 5.46 -17.14
C ASP A 315 11.17 5.75 -15.95
N TYR A 316 10.74 5.43 -14.73
CA TYR A 316 11.50 5.58 -13.49
C TYR A 316 12.12 4.27 -13.01
N LEU A 317 11.77 3.11 -13.62
CA LEU A 317 12.18 1.80 -13.15
C LEU A 317 13.69 1.57 -13.25
N GLU A 318 14.36 2.14 -14.24
CA GLU A 318 15.82 2.02 -14.40
C GLU A 318 16.58 2.66 -13.23
N ALA A 319 16.05 3.75 -12.65
CA ALA A 319 16.64 4.38 -11.48
C ALA A 319 16.67 3.45 -10.27
N GLU A 320 15.67 2.57 -10.12
CA GLU A 320 15.60 1.58 -9.04
C GLU A 320 16.40 0.30 -9.35
N LYS A 321 16.26 -0.23 -10.57
CA LYS A 321 16.79 -1.56 -10.93
C LYS A 321 18.17 -1.50 -11.57
N GLY A 322 18.59 -0.35 -12.08
CA GLY A 322 19.80 -0.17 -12.89
C GLY A 322 19.72 -0.85 -14.26
N VAL A 323 20.63 -0.50 -15.14
CA VAL A 323 20.69 -1.03 -16.52
C VAL A 323 20.76 -2.57 -16.55
N LEU A 324 21.59 -3.17 -15.70
CA LEU A 324 21.72 -4.62 -15.62
C LEU A 324 20.50 -5.31 -15.07
N GLY A 325 19.82 -4.71 -14.07
CA GLY A 325 18.55 -5.22 -13.54
C GLY A 325 17.46 -5.22 -14.62
N ILE A 326 17.33 -4.15 -15.37
CA ILE A 326 16.40 -4.08 -16.50
C ILE A 326 16.73 -5.12 -17.56
N ALA A 327 18.00 -5.29 -17.91
CA ALA A 327 18.45 -6.31 -18.88
C ALA A 327 18.11 -7.73 -18.39
N ALA A 328 18.33 -8.03 -17.10
CA ALA A 328 18.01 -9.32 -16.50
C ALA A 328 16.49 -9.59 -16.53
N ILE A 329 15.67 -8.61 -16.13
CA ILE A 329 14.19 -8.72 -16.18
C ILE A 329 13.72 -9.01 -17.62
N ASN A 330 14.28 -8.30 -18.60
CA ASN A 330 13.94 -8.51 -20.01
C ASN A 330 14.35 -9.91 -20.49
N GLN A 331 15.52 -10.42 -20.05
CA GLN A 331 15.95 -11.78 -20.40
C GLN A 331 15.05 -12.86 -19.78
N LEU A 332 14.56 -12.65 -18.54
CA LEU A 332 13.62 -13.59 -17.89
C LEU A 332 12.30 -13.75 -18.69
N CYS A 333 11.85 -12.73 -19.36
CA CYS A 333 10.61 -12.78 -20.16
C CYS A 333 10.80 -13.46 -21.51
N LYS A 334 12.01 -13.46 -22.11
CA LYS A 334 12.27 -13.97 -23.46
C LYS A 334 11.91 -15.44 -23.67
N PRO A 335 12.27 -16.37 -22.76
CA PRO A 335 11.98 -17.79 -22.95
C PRO A 335 10.50 -18.13 -22.97
N VAL A 336 9.67 -17.30 -22.34
CA VAL A 336 8.24 -17.56 -22.14
C VAL A 336 7.33 -16.68 -23.01
N SER A 337 7.89 -15.68 -23.72
CA SER A 337 7.13 -14.76 -24.55
C SER A 337 7.79 -14.56 -25.93
N TYR A 338 7.07 -14.88 -27.03
CA TYR A 338 7.52 -14.63 -28.41
C TYR A 338 7.40 -13.16 -28.81
N THR A 339 6.48 -12.43 -28.21
CA THR A 339 6.44 -10.99 -28.35
C THR A 339 7.54 -10.46 -27.44
N HIS A 340 8.46 -9.67 -27.98
CA HIS A 340 9.43 -8.93 -27.18
C HIS A 340 8.67 -7.90 -26.34
N LEU A 341 7.98 -8.37 -25.30
CA LEU A 341 7.32 -7.53 -24.31
C LEU A 341 8.43 -6.85 -23.53
N THR A 342 8.97 -5.80 -24.12
CA THR A 342 9.84 -4.88 -23.42
C THR A 342 8.99 -4.11 -22.41
N LEU A 343 9.57 -3.64 -21.31
CA LEU A 343 8.90 -2.78 -20.35
C LEU A 343 8.06 -1.66 -21.00
N PRO A 344 8.50 -1.01 -22.11
CA PRO A 344 7.70 -0.02 -22.82
C PRO A 344 6.42 -0.53 -23.46
N THR A 345 6.34 -1.82 -23.76
CA THR A 345 5.16 -2.44 -24.40
C THR A 345 4.22 -3.09 -23.38
N MET A 346 4.59 -3.01 -22.13
CA MET A 346 3.71 -3.47 -21.08
C MET A 346 2.54 -2.58 -20.92
N VAL A 347 1.49 -3.16 -21.24
CA VAL A 347 0.27 -2.58 -21.09
C VAL A 347 -0.86 -3.45 -20.99
N GLN A 348 -1.85 -2.92 -20.53
CA GLN A 348 -3.23 -3.34 -20.68
C GLN A 348 -3.55 -4.64 -19.98
N VAL A 349 -3.86 -4.47 -18.77
CA VAL A 349 -5.09 -5.10 -18.30
C VAL A 349 -6.05 -4.01 -17.88
#